data_49cd1e7d6fdf26b8fbdb201c0be414c4
#
_entry.id   49cd1e7d6fdf26b8fbdb201c0be414c4
#
_cell.length_a   1.000
_cell.length_b   1.000
_cell.length_c   1.000
_cell.angle_alpha   90.00
_cell.angle_beta   90.00
_cell.angle_gamma   90.00
#
_symmetry.space_group_name_H-M   'P 1'
#
loop_
_entity.id
_entity.type
_entity.pdbx_description
1 polymer ?
#
loop_
_entity_poly.entity_id
_entity_poly.type
_entity_poly.pdbx_seq_one_letter_code
_entity_poly.pdbx_strand_id
1 'polypeptide(L)'
;MAKVLFINPLIREEDDPKHVPYGIALLAAIAAKRGHLVQVYDLNAWRLGEEALREALQADDWDVVAVGGITTGYGSIKKIAASAERYAPRAVIVLGGGVLTSMPIEIMTFLPAVDVGVVGEAFLTFPELLERIDQGDTDWSTVPGVAYRDRRGQIQLTEIRPLISREELDRLPYPAWELFPLDIYWRNSQLLYSEEAFTAKRRLDINASYGCSLICRFCFHLGIAGDLNYTSGAKGRDVEFTYKREIRWHSARYIVDMVTYARERFGIDFVLFLDENLMTMNSYSHWTWLPEIAELWIKAGLQPTCRRDRRPHDATCKGVHWGGTSHATLVRQELLSRLYDSGCSQLLYGYESFSDRILRNLGKGTTAELNERSLRWTIEAGIRPIPNQIVGFPDEFFDSIRDSITAWNRMGIQVIPFFATPYPGSEWYYTYKDRILEQYRGDLEAFLLDLGDATKITAVISENFNAVELLGLRELMVQRDLKRINEYEQVWRKTHGEPFIPDFRHHPRVPAKQLRVLQAAGAEHPIPA
;
A
#
# COMPACT_ATOMS: atom_id res chain seq x y z
N MET A 1 15.20 5.47 -29.22
CA MET A 1 15.70 5.73 -27.85
C MET A 1 14.94 6.91 -27.31
N ALA A 2 13.92 6.64 -26.47
CA ALA A 2 13.03 7.68 -25.95
C ALA A 2 13.65 8.41 -24.75
N LYS A 3 13.30 9.70 -24.61
CA LYS A 3 13.59 10.53 -23.42
C LYS A 3 12.39 10.51 -22.51
N VAL A 4 12.56 9.98 -21.31
CA VAL A 4 11.49 9.75 -20.34
C VAL A 4 11.68 10.60 -19.10
N LEU A 5 10.71 11.47 -18.81
CA LEU A 5 10.63 12.18 -17.53
C LEU A 5 9.61 11.47 -16.63
N PHE A 6 10.09 10.86 -15.56
CA PHE A 6 9.22 10.41 -14.48
C PHE A 6 8.94 11.55 -13.51
N ILE A 7 7.68 11.73 -13.15
CA ILE A 7 7.29 12.72 -12.13
C ILE A 7 6.67 11.98 -10.95
N ASN A 8 7.32 12.09 -9.79
CA ASN A 8 6.76 11.59 -8.53
C ASN A 8 5.81 12.64 -7.94
N PRO A 9 4.48 12.39 -7.91
CA PRO A 9 3.51 13.36 -7.45
C PRO A 9 3.60 13.59 -5.94
N LEU A 10 3.15 14.74 -5.49
CA LEU A 10 2.93 15.03 -4.07
C LEU A 10 1.86 14.10 -3.52
N ILE A 11 2.20 13.33 -2.49
CA ILE A 11 1.28 12.34 -1.89
C ILE A 11 0.52 12.93 -0.70
N ARG A 12 1.22 13.72 0.13
CA ARG A 12 0.65 14.38 1.31
C ARG A 12 1.24 15.77 1.45
N GLU A 13 0.39 16.79 1.55
CA GLU A 13 0.84 18.17 1.68
C GLU A 13 1.42 18.47 3.06
N GLU A 14 0.87 17.86 4.11
CA GLU A 14 1.17 18.16 5.51
C GLU A 14 2.30 17.33 6.10
N ASP A 15 2.68 16.22 5.44
CA ASP A 15 3.72 15.30 5.94
C ASP A 15 4.99 15.37 5.10
N ASP A 16 6.13 15.41 5.75
CA ASP A 16 7.41 15.25 5.09
C ASP A 16 7.54 13.86 4.45
N PRO A 17 8.00 13.76 3.19
CA PRO A 17 8.15 12.49 2.50
C PRO A 17 9.23 11.63 3.17
N LYS A 18 8.88 10.37 3.46
CA LYS A 18 9.74 9.43 4.19
C LYS A 18 10.10 8.19 3.36
N HIS A 19 9.33 7.93 2.32
CA HIS A 19 9.42 6.72 1.50
C HIS A 19 9.80 7.09 0.06
N VAL A 20 10.94 6.55 -0.41
CA VAL A 20 11.30 6.64 -1.82
C VAL A 20 10.29 5.84 -2.65
N PRO A 21 9.74 6.37 -3.76
CA PRO A 21 8.71 5.68 -4.54
C PRO A 21 9.31 4.48 -5.30
N TYR A 22 9.32 3.31 -4.65
CA TYR A 22 9.93 2.08 -5.15
C TYR A 22 9.48 1.72 -6.58
N GLY A 23 8.18 1.83 -6.87
CA GLY A 23 7.63 1.51 -8.20
C GLY A 23 8.20 2.41 -9.30
N ILE A 24 8.29 3.72 -9.07
CA ILE A 24 8.89 4.67 -10.03
C ILE A 24 10.38 4.38 -10.18
N ALA A 25 11.10 4.17 -9.09
CA ALA A 25 12.53 3.85 -9.12
C ALA A 25 12.83 2.56 -9.89
N LEU A 26 11.98 1.53 -9.75
CA LEU A 26 12.12 0.28 -10.48
C LEU A 26 11.80 0.44 -11.97
N LEU A 27 10.73 1.15 -12.33
CA LEU A 27 10.39 1.41 -13.75
C LEU A 27 11.45 2.27 -14.44
N ALA A 28 12.01 3.26 -13.75
CA ALA A 28 13.12 4.06 -14.22
C ALA A 28 14.36 3.19 -14.52
N ALA A 29 14.68 2.25 -13.61
CA ALA A 29 15.77 1.28 -13.84
C ALA A 29 15.50 0.35 -15.03
N ILE A 30 14.26 -0.13 -15.19
CA ILE A 30 13.85 -0.97 -16.33
C ILE A 30 14.00 -0.20 -17.64
N ALA A 31 13.54 1.05 -17.72
CA ALA A 31 13.66 1.89 -18.90
C ALA A 31 15.14 2.17 -19.24
N ALA A 32 15.95 2.55 -18.25
CA ALA A 32 17.37 2.80 -18.43
C ALA A 32 18.12 1.54 -18.90
N LYS A 33 17.80 0.35 -18.36
CA LYS A 33 18.39 -0.94 -18.79
C LYS A 33 18.08 -1.27 -20.25
N ARG A 34 16.97 -0.73 -20.79
CA ARG A 34 16.58 -0.87 -22.21
C ARG A 34 17.17 0.22 -23.11
N GLY A 35 17.98 1.11 -22.56
CA GLY A 35 18.71 2.14 -23.31
C GLY A 35 17.95 3.45 -23.50
N HIS A 36 16.83 3.67 -22.80
CA HIS A 36 16.15 4.96 -22.81
C HIS A 36 16.87 5.98 -21.90
N LEU A 37 16.76 7.27 -22.22
CA LEU A 37 17.24 8.35 -21.36
C LEU A 37 16.17 8.66 -20.31
N VAL A 38 16.55 8.55 -19.04
CA VAL A 38 15.61 8.65 -17.93
C VAL A 38 16.01 9.78 -16.99
N GLN A 39 15.04 10.64 -16.66
CA GLN A 39 15.14 11.59 -15.56
C GLN A 39 13.94 11.42 -14.61
N VAL A 40 14.15 11.76 -13.35
CA VAL A 40 13.09 11.79 -12.33
C VAL A 40 12.97 13.21 -11.78
N TYR A 41 11.76 13.76 -11.81
CA TYR A 41 11.41 14.96 -11.10
C TYR A 41 10.58 14.59 -9.86
N ASP A 42 11.19 14.70 -8.69
CA ASP A 42 10.58 14.28 -7.44
C ASP A 42 9.86 15.46 -6.75
N LEU A 43 8.63 15.73 -7.20
CA LEU A 43 7.81 16.79 -6.64
C LEU A 43 7.46 16.52 -5.16
N ASN A 44 7.34 15.25 -4.77
CA ASN A 44 7.05 14.88 -3.38
C ASN A 44 8.21 15.20 -2.43
N ALA A 45 9.45 15.00 -2.87
CA ALA A 45 10.62 15.28 -2.04
C ALA A 45 10.95 16.77 -2.00
N TRP A 46 11.02 17.42 -3.16
CA TRP A 46 11.48 18.80 -3.24
C TRP A 46 10.43 19.82 -2.83
N ARG A 47 9.15 19.51 -2.90
CA ARG A 47 8.06 20.42 -2.52
C ARG A 47 8.10 21.77 -3.25
N LEU A 48 8.62 21.77 -4.48
CA LEU A 48 8.72 22.96 -5.32
C LEU A 48 7.37 23.29 -5.96
N GLY A 49 7.15 24.57 -6.24
CA GLY A 49 5.92 25.06 -6.83
C GLY A 49 5.77 24.76 -8.33
N GLU A 50 4.68 25.26 -8.90
CA GLU A 50 4.29 25.06 -10.31
C GLU A 50 5.35 25.55 -11.30
N GLU A 51 6.07 26.61 -10.96
CA GLU A 51 7.13 27.16 -11.81
C GLU A 51 8.26 26.15 -12.03
N ALA A 52 8.72 25.50 -10.98
CA ALA A 52 9.77 24.50 -11.08
C ALA A 52 9.30 23.23 -11.83
N LEU A 53 8.02 22.86 -11.71
CA LEU A 53 7.43 21.81 -12.54
C LEU A 53 7.43 22.21 -14.02
N ARG A 54 7.06 23.45 -14.34
CA ARG A 54 7.13 23.98 -15.69
C ARG A 54 8.54 23.93 -16.26
N GLU A 55 9.53 24.38 -15.49
CA GLU A 55 10.94 24.33 -15.89
C GLU A 55 11.40 22.89 -16.17
N ALA A 56 11.04 21.93 -15.33
CA ALA A 56 11.37 20.52 -15.55
C ALA A 56 10.73 19.96 -16.83
N LEU A 57 9.47 20.30 -17.10
CA LEU A 57 8.76 19.89 -18.32
C LEU A 57 9.34 20.53 -19.60
N GLN A 58 9.90 21.73 -19.51
CA GLN A 58 10.53 22.45 -20.62
C GLN A 58 12.04 22.23 -20.73
N ALA A 59 12.65 21.48 -19.80
CA ALA A 59 14.11 21.29 -19.75
C ALA A 59 14.67 20.49 -20.94
N ASP A 60 13.83 19.66 -21.55
CA ASP A 60 14.21 18.87 -22.75
C ASP A 60 12.97 18.61 -23.62
N ASP A 61 13.21 18.11 -24.85
CA ASP A 61 12.18 17.58 -25.73
C ASP A 61 11.85 16.15 -25.28
N TRP A 62 10.96 16.02 -24.30
CA TRP A 62 10.54 14.72 -23.76
C TRP A 62 9.68 13.97 -24.77
N ASP A 63 9.97 12.67 -24.95
CA ASP A 63 9.09 11.76 -25.70
C ASP A 63 7.99 11.21 -24.80
N VAL A 64 8.26 11.08 -23.49
CA VAL A 64 7.33 10.54 -22.50
C VAL A 64 7.38 11.35 -21.20
N VAL A 65 6.22 11.72 -20.68
CA VAL A 65 6.04 12.15 -19.29
C VAL A 65 5.28 11.05 -18.56
N ALA A 66 5.95 10.33 -17.68
CA ALA A 66 5.38 9.23 -16.92
C ALA A 66 5.04 9.66 -15.49
N VAL A 67 3.78 9.49 -15.10
CA VAL A 67 3.29 9.80 -13.76
C VAL A 67 2.72 8.54 -13.14
N GLY A 68 3.05 8.27 -11.89
CA GLY A 68 2.49 7.13 -11.16
C GLY A 68 2.15 7.53 -9.73
N GLY A 69 1.17 6.85 -9.15
CA GLY A 69 0.82 7.14 -7.76
C GLY A 69 -0.34 6.33 -7.22
N ILE A 70 -0.63 6.60 -5.97
CA ILE A 70 -1.78 6.07 -5.24
C ILE A 70 -2.94 7.07 -5.27
N THR A 71 -4.13 6.65 -4.91
CA THR A 71 -5.36 7.45 -5.02
C THR A 71 -5.30 8.73 -4.19
N THR A 72 -4.61 8.73 -3.05
CA THR A 72 -4.44 9.93 -2.21
C THR A 72 -3.59 11.04 -2.85
N GLY A 73 -2.86 10.73 -3.93
CA GLY A 73 -2.10 11.69 -4.72
C GLY A 73 -2.88 12.27 -5.93
N TYR A 74 -4.17 11.95 -6.07
CA TYR A 74 -4.95 12.28 -7.25
C TYR A 74 -4.92 13.77 -7.62
N GLY A 75 -5.08 14.67 -6.65
CA GLY A 75 -5.04 16.11 -6.89
C GLY A 75 -3.71 16.61 -7.50
N SER A 76 -2.59 16.04 -7.03
CA SER A 76 -1.26 16.33 -7.59
C SER A 76 -1.11 15.75 -9.00
N ILE A 77 -1.55 14.51 -9.21
CA ILE A 77 -1.52 13.85 -10.53
C ILE A 77 -2.31 14.66 -11.57
N LYS A 78 -3.49 15.16 -11.21
CA LYS A 78 -4.31 16.01 -12.07
C LYS A 78 -3.58 17.28 -12.51
N LYS A 79 -2.93 17.97 -11.56
CA LYS A 79 -2.11 19.17 -11.85
C LYS A 79 -0.93 18.84 -12.76
N ILE A 80 -0.24 17.74 -12.50
CA ILE A 80 0.91 17.32 -13.31
C ILE A 80 0.48 16.98 -14.74
N ALA A 81 -0.61 16.23 -14.94
CA ALA A 81 -1.10 15.88 -16.27
C ALA A 81 -1.46 17.13 -17.09
N ALA A 82 -2.19 18.09 -16.50
CA ALA A 82 -2.53 19.34 -17.14
C ALA A 82 -1.29 20.20 -17.46
N SER A 83 -0.29 20.22 -16.58
CA SER A 83 0.98 20.93 -16.83
C SER A 83 1.79 20.26 -17.93
N ALA A 84 1.82 18.92 -17.98
CA ALA A 84 2.51 18.18 -19.04
C ALA A 84 1.89 18.44 -20.42
N GLU A 85 0.56 18.39 -20.53
CA GLU A 85 -0.14 18.76 -21.77
C GLU A 85 0.23 20.17 -22.26
N ARG A 86 0.33 21.12 -21.34
CA ARG A 86 0.61 22.52 -21.66
C ARG A 86 2.07 22.80 -22.00
N TYR A 87 3.02 22.21 -21.26
CA TYR A 87 4.43 22.59 -21.29
C TYR A 87 5.35 21.57 -21.97
N ALA A 88 4.87 20.32 -22.17
CA ALA A 88 5.53 19.28 -22.94
C ALA A 88 4.58 18.66 -23.98
N PRO A 89 3.96 19.46 -24.90
CA PRO A 89 2.81 19.06 -25.73
C PRO A 89 3.14 17.98 -26.78
N ARG A 90 4.42 17.61 -26.94
CA ARG A 90 4.85 16.53 -27.84
C ARG A 90 5.04 15.21 -27.09
N ALA A 91 5.14 15.25 -25.78
CA ALA A 91 5.34 14.06 -24.98
C ALA A 91 4.05 13.24 -24.86
N VAL A 92 4.17 11.93 -24.92
CA VAL A 92 3.08 11.02 -24.57
C VAL A 92 2.96 11.00 -23.05
N ILE A 93 1.80 11.36 -22.52
CA ILE A 93 1.53 11.38 -21.08
C ILE A 93 1.03 10.00 -20.66
N VAL A 94 1.87 9.27 -19.90
CA VAL A 94 1.60 7.92 -19.39
C VAL A 94 1.26 7.99 -17.91
N LEU A 95 0.09 7.48 -17.54
CA LEU A 95 -0.32 7.35 -16.13
C LEU A 95 -0.30 5.90 -15.70
N GLY A 96 0.17 5.61 -14.47
CA GLY A 96 0.13 4.27 -13.88
C GLY A 96 -0.09 4.29 -12.37
N GLY A 97 0.03 3.12 -11.77
CA GLY A 97 -0.10 2.93 -10.33
C GLY A 97 -1.52 2.66 -9.84
N GLY A 98 -1.67 2.61 -8.52
CA GLY A 98 -2.93 2.22 -7.87
C GLY A 98 -4.10 3.13 -8.17
N VAL A 99 -3.87 4.42 -8.38
CA VAL A 99 -4.90 5.39 -8.74
C VAL A 99 -5.63 5.01 -10.02
N LEU A 100 -4.89 4.66 -11.07
CA LEU A 100 -5.47 4.27 -12.35
C LEU A 100 -6.01 2.84 -12.30
N THR A 101 -5.23 1.90 -11.76
CA THR A 101 -5.62 0.49 -11.71
C THR A 101 -6.95 0.28 -10.99
N SER A 102 -7.22 1.07 -9.96
CA SER A 102 -8.47 0.97 -9.18
C SER A 102 -9.70 1.48 -9.93
N MET A 103 -9.54 2.47 -10.81
CA MET A 103 -10.64 3.19 -11.46
C MET A 103 -10.24 3.66 -12.87
N PRO A 104 -9.87 2.76 -13.79
CA PRO A 104 -9.26 3.17 -15.06
C PRO A 104 -10.18 4.04 -15.93
N ILE A 105 -11.48 3.75 -15.98
CA ILE A 105 -12.43 4.51 -16.81
C ILE A 105 -12.67 5.89 -16.22
N GLU A 106 -12.95 5.99 -14.93
CA GLU A 106 -13.21 7.24 -14.24
C GLU A 106 -11.97 8.15 -14.27
N ILE A 107 -10.80 7.61 -13.94
CA ILE A 107 -9.54 8.37 -13.94
C ILE A 107 -9.20 8.88 -15.34
N MET A 108 -9.30 8.04 -16.36
CA MET A 108 -9.11 8.48 -17.75
C MET A 108 -10.16 9.51 -18.17
N THR A 109 -11.37 9.45 -17.64
CA THR A 109 -12.42 10.46 -17.90
C THR A 109 -12.07 11.80 -17.27
N PHE A 110 -11.61 11.81 -16.03
CA PHE A 110 -11.29 13.02 -15.28
C PHE A 110 -9.96 13.66 -15.71
N LEU A 111 -9.07 12.89 -16.34
CA LEU A 111 -7.74 13.32 -16.78
C LEU A 111 -7.64 13.26 -18.32
N PRO A 112 -8.27 14.17 -19.06
CA PRO A 112 -8.26 14.15 -20.53
C PRO A 112 -6.86 14.33 -21.13
N ALA A 113 -5.94 14.93 -20.42
CA ALA A 113 -4.54 15.10 -20.82
C ALA A 113 -3.74 13.80 -20.86
N VAL A 114 -4.22 12.73 -20.21
CA VAL A 114 -3.52 11.43 -20.22
C VAL A 114 -3.80 10.70 -21.53
N ASP A 115 -2.76 10.36 -22.28
CA ASP A 115 -2.85 9.64 -23.55
C ASP A 115 -3.10 8.14 -23.34
N VAL A 116 -2.33 7.53 -22.42
CA VAL A 116 -2.42 6.11 -22.13
C VAL A 116 -2.18 5.83 -20.65
N GLY A 117 -3.01 4.95 -20.10
CA GLY A 117 -2.93 4.49 -18.72
C GLY A 117 -2.45 3.05 -18.63
N VAL A 118 -1.51 2.74 -17.74
CA VAL A 118 -1.04 1.37 -17.47
C VAL A 118 -1.85 0.79 -16.32
N VAL A 119 -2.62 -0.24 -16.59
CA VAL A 119 -3.50 -0.95 -15.66
C VAL A 119 -2.80 -2.20 -15.14
N GLY A 120 -2.70 -2.32 -13.82
CA GLY A 120 -2.02 -3.43 -13.16
C GLY A 120 -0.51 -3.28 -13.16
N GLU A 121 0.21 -4.40 -13.34
CA GLU A 121 1.67 -4.44 -13.29
C GLU A 121 2.31 -3.85 -14.55
N ALA A 122 3.25 -2.94 -14.36
CA ALA A 122 3.85 -2.16 -15.45
C ALA A 122 5.18 -2.74 -15.97
N PHE A 123 5.74 -3.81 -15.39
CA PHE A 123 7.10 -4.28 -15.70
C PHE A 123 7.32 -4.69 -17.15
N LEU A 124 6.27 -5.15 -17.83
CA LEU A 124 6.30 -5.46 -19.27
C LEU A 124 5.52 -4.44 -20.10
N THR A 125 4.42 -3.90 -19.58
CA THR A 125 3.57 -2.97 -20.32
C THR A 125 4.29 -1.64 -20.57
N PHE A 126 4.91 -1.07 -19.54
CA PHE A 126 5.59 0.22 -19.70
C PHE A 126 6.77 0.18 -20.70
N PRO A 127 7.68 -0.81 -20.65
CA PRO A 127 8.70 -0.95 -21.68
C PRO A 127 8.16 -1.14 -23.11
N GLU A 128 7.06 -1.88 -23.28
CA GLU A 128 6.43 -2.05 -24.60
C GLU A 128 5.86 -0.71 -25.11
N LEU A 129 5.26 0.11 -24.23
CA LEU A 129 4.84 1.46 -24.59
C LEU A 129 6.04 2.32 -25.06
N LEU A 130 7.17 2.26 -24.35
CA LEU A 130 8.37 3.01 -24.74
C LEU A 130 8.91 2.58 -26.11
N GLU A 131 8.92 1.27 -26.40
CA GLU A 131 9.34 0.74 -27.71
C GLU A 131 8.45 1.23 -28.85
N ARG A 132 7.12 1.29 -28.64
CA ARG A 132 6.18 1.82 -29.63
C ARG A 132 6.34 3.33 -29.84
N ILE A 133 6.45 4.09 -28.75
CA ILE A 133 6.68 5.54 -28.83
C ILE A 133 7.97 5.84 -29.59
N ASP A 134 9.03 5.08 -29.35
CA ASP A 134 10.30 5.22 -30.06
C ASP A 134 10.18 4.94 -31.57
N GLN A 135 9.19 4.16 -31.97
CA GLN A 135 8.86 3.84 -33.37
C GLN A 135 7.81 4.81 -33.96
N GLY A 136 7.30 5.76 -33.19
CA GLY A 136 6.23 6.66 -33.59
C GLY A 136 4.85 5.99 -33.67
N ASP A 137 4.68 4.80 -33.07
CA ASP A 137 3.42 4.07 -33.02
C ASP A 137 2.63 4.45 -31.76
N THR A 138 1.45 5.05 -31.95
CA THR A 138 0.53 5.44 -30.90
C THR A 138 -0.80 4.65 -30.91
N ASP A 139 -0.83 3.51 -31.61
CA ASP A 139 -1.97 2.60 -31.55
C ASP A 139 -1.86 1.66 -30.34
N TRP A 140 -2.48 2.05 -29.25
CA TRP A 140 -2.47 1.28 -28.00
C TRP A 140 -3.40 0.08 -27.98
N SER A 141 -4.26 -0.10 -28.98
CA SER A 141 -5.33 -1.12 -28.99
C SER A 141 -4.84 -2.55 -28.88
N THR A 142 -3.59 -2.81 -29.23
CA THR A 142 -2.96 -4.14 -29.18
C THR A 142 -2.02 -4.33 -27.99
N VAL A 143 -1.80 -3.30 -27.18
CA VAL A 143 -0.96 -3.41 -25.97
C VAL A 143 -1.79 -3.96 -24.80
N PRO A 144 -1.47 -5.10 -24.22
CA PRO A 144 -2.20 -5.61 -23.06
C PRO A 144 -1.96 -4.75 -21.81
N GLY A 145 -2.99 -4.59 -20.98
CA GLY A 145 -2.92 -3.90 -19.70
C GLY A 145 -2.90 -2.38 -19.82
N VAL A 146 -3.63 -1.81 -20.80
CA VAL A 146 -3.75 -0.36 -20.93
C VAL A 146 -5.20 0.13 -21.00
N ALA A 147 -5.38 1.37 -20.55
CA ALA A 147 -6.55 2.20 -20.78
C ALA A 147 -6.17 3.33 -21.73
N TYR A 148 -6.91 3.56 -22.78
CA TYR A 148 -6.60 4.59 -23.79
C TYR A 148 -7.87 5.18 -24.40
N ARG A 149 -7.72 6.32 -25.11
CA ARG A 149 -8.82 6.93 -25.87
C ARG A 149 -8.75 6.46 -27.32
N ASP A 150 -9.87 5.93 -27.82
CA ASP A 150 -9.99 5.62 -29.23
C ASP A 150 -10.17 6.88 -30.08
N ARG A 151 -10.21 6.72 -31.41
CA ARG A 151 -10.41 7.84 -32.37
C ARG A 151 -11.72 8.59 -32.20
N ARG A 152 -12.66 8.04 -31.43
CA ARG A 152 -13.95 8.70 -31.11
C ARG A 152 -13.92 9.37 -29.74
N GLY A 153 -12.77 9.37 -29.07
CA GLY A 153 -12.60 9.91 -27.73
C GLY A 153 -13.16 9.02 -26.61
N GLN A 154 -13.56 7.78 -26.92
CA GLN A 154 -14.08 6.84 -25.94
C GLN A 154 -12.95 6.10 -25.27
N ILE A 155 -13.08 5.89 -23.96
CA ILE A 155 -12.09 5.15 -23.19
C ILE A 155 -12.27 3.66 -23.45
N GLN A 156 -11.18 3.01 -23.85
CA GLN A 156 -11.08 1.60 -24.09
C GLN A 156 -10.13 0.96 -23.09
N LEU A 157 -10.41 -0.28 -22.68
CA LEU A 157 -9.53 -1.11 -21.88
C LEU A 157 -9.13 -2.32 -22.70
N THR A 158 -7.84 -2.58 -22.80
CA THR A 158 -7.33 -3.82 -23.39
C THR A 158 -7.40 -4.97 -22.39
N GLU A 159 -7.11 -6.18 -22.82
CA GLU A 159 -7.00 -7.32 -21.91
C GLU A 159 -5.92 -7.08 -20.85
N ILE A 160 -6.18 -7.54 -19.62
CA ILE A 160 -5.19 -7.43 -18.55
C ILE A 160 -3.97 -8.26 -18.92
N ARG A 161 -2.79 -7.63 -18.80
CA ARG A 161 -1.54 -8.35 -19.02
C ARG A 161 -1.32 -9.39 -17.91
N PRO A 162 -0.95 -10.64 -18.24
CA PRO A 162 -0.51 -11.60 -17.25
C PRO A 162 0.68 -11.06 -16.45
N LEU A 163 0.70 -11.35 -15.16
CA LEU A 163 1.81 -10.97 -14.28
C LEU A 163 3.08 -11.73 -14.66
N ILE A 164 4.25 -11.12 -14.48
CA ILE A 164 5.52 -11.83 -14.69
C ILE A 164 5.69 -12.95 -13.67
N SER A 165 6.38 -14.01 -14.06
CA SER A 165 6.68 -15.16 -13.20
C SER A 165 7.69 -14.80 -12.08
N ARG A 166 7.84 -15.70 -11.10
CA ARG A 166 8.85 -15.55 -10.04
C ARG A 166 10.27 -15.51 -10.59
N GLU A 167 10.56 -16.31 -11.61
CA GLU A 167 11.85 -16.37 -12.27
C GLU A 167 12.17 -15.08 -13.02
N GLU A 168 11.14 -14.41 -13.55
CA GLU A 168 11.29 -13.11 -14.22
C GLU A 168 11.48 -11.97 -13.21
N LEU A 169 10.90 -12.06 -12.01
CA LEU A 169 11.12 -11.08 -10.96
C LEU A 169 12.62 -10.91 -10.64
N ASP A 170 13.37 -12.00 -10.53
CA ASP A 170 14.80 -11.96 -10.21
C ASP A 170 15.67 -11.45 -11.37
N ARG A 171 15.11 -11.25 -12.57
CA ARG A 171 15.79 -10.62 -13.71
C ARG A 171 15.59 -9.11 -13.78
N LEU A 172 14.71 -8.56 -12.97
CA LEU A 172 14.51 -7.12 -12.88
C LEU A 172 15.80 -6.44 -12.39
N PRO A 173 16.10 -5.22 -12.86
CA PRO A 173 17.19 -4.44 -12.28
C PRO A 173 16.86 -4.04 -10.85
N TYR A 174 17.87 -3.69 -10.05
CA TYR A 174 17.61 -2.99 -8.79
C TYR A 174 17.05 -1.59 -9.10
N PRO A 175 16.19 -1.03 -8.20
CA PRO A 175 15.64 0.31 -8.42
C PRO A 175 16.72 1.38 -8.58
N ALA A 176 16.47 2.36 -9.42
CA ALA A 176 17.39 3.47 -9.69
C ALA A 176 17.30 4.55 -8.58
N TRP A 177 17.65 4.19 -7.36
CA TRP A 177 17.59 5.09 -6.19
C TRP A 177 18.44 6.35 -6.36
N GLU A 178 19.52 6.29 -7.14
CA GLU A 178 20.40 7.40 -7.45
C GLU A 178 19.73 8.56 -8.21
N LEU A 179 18.56 8.31 -8.80
CA LEU A 179 17.77 9.34 -9.46
C LEU A 179 16.90 10.17 -8.50
N PHE A 180 16.90 9.82 -7.21
CA PHE A 180 16.09 10.48 -6.18
C PHE A 180 16.94 11.27 -5.19
N PRO A 181 16.39 12.34 -4.58
CA PRO A 181 17.10 13.12 -3.56
C PRO A 181 17.09 12.38 -2.21
N LEU A 182 17.86 11.30 -2.10
CA LEU A 182 17.90 10.40 -0.95
C LEU A 182 18.15 11.13 0.39
N ASP A 183 18.97 12.19 0.39
CA ASP A 183 19.27 12.96 1.60
C ASP A 183 18.02 13.61 2.22
N ILE A 184 17.03 13.99 1.40
CA ILE A 184 15.74 14.52 1.88
C ILE A 184 14.96 13.41 2.57
N TYR A 185 14.82 12.25 1.93
CA TYR A 185 14.15 11.09 2.48
C TYR A 185 14.82 10.59 3.76
N TRP A 186 16.15 10.53 3.79
CA TRP A 186 16.91 10.11 4.97
C TRP A 186 16.70 11.04 6.15
N ARG A 187 16.77 12.34 5.93
CA ARG A 187 16.52 13.34 6.99
C ARG A 187 15.12 13.20 7.58
N ASN A 188 14.12 12.99 6.74
CA ASN A 188 12.72 12.91 7.16
C ASN A 188 12.38 11.54 7.80
N SER A 189 13.10 10.47 7.47
CA SER A 189 12.83 9.12 7.96
C SER A 189 13.30 8.86 9.38
N GLN A 190 14.06 9.76 9.99
CA GLN A 190 14.56 9.64 11.38
C GLN A 190 13.44 9.57 12.43
N LEU A 191 12.19 9.80 12.07
CA LEU A 191 11.04 9.85 12.98
C LEU A 191 10.27 8.53 13.05
N LEU A 192 10.84 7.37 12.63
CA LEU A 192 10.03 6.17 12.42
C LEU A 192 10.37 4.98 13.31
N TYR A 193 9.41 4.59 14.11
CA TYR A 193 8.93 3.28 14.53
C TYR A 193 9.76 2.48 15.56
N SER A 194 11.04 2.29 15.43
CA SER A 194 11.88 1.58 16.41
C SER A 194 13.11 2.43 16.77
N GLU A 195 13.78 2.11 17.87
CA GLU A 195 15.01 2.77 18.26
C GLU A 195 16.07 2.67 17.15
N GLU A 196 16.21 1.51 16.54
CA GLU A 196 17.14 1.28 15.44
C GLU A 196 16.75 2.07 14.19
N ALA A 197 15.46 2.09 13.81
CA ALA A 197 14.99 2.90 12.69
C ALA A 197 15.10 4.40 12.97
N PHE A 198 14.90 4.79 14.23
CA PHE A 198 15.02 6.19 14.66
C PHE A 198 16.46 6.68 14.64
N THR A 199 17.42 5.80 14.96
CA THR A 199 18.85 6.11 14.92
C THR A 199 19.50 5.86 13.55
N ALA A 200 18.80 5.22 12.63
CA ALA A 200 19.27 4.99 11.28
C ALA A 200 19.49 6.31 10.53
N LYS A 201 20.62 6.42 9.85
CA LYS A 201 20.99 7.61 9.08
C LYS A 201 20.56 7.53 7.64
N ARG A 202 20.55 6.33 7.07
CA ARG A 202 20.33 6.08 5.66
C ARG A 202 19.42 4.87 5.47
N ARG A 203 18.14 5.14 5.32
CA ARG A 203 17.13 4.14 5.13
C ARG A 203 16.74 3.99 3.66
N LEU A 204 16.45 2.77 3.23
CA LEU A 204 15.74 2.50 1.99
C LEU A 204 14.52 1.61 2.22
N ASP A 205 13.54 1.81 1.35
CA ASP A 205 12.35 0.99 1.28
C ASP A 205 12.45 0.06 0.08
N ILE A 206 12.08 -1.21 0.25
CA ILE A 206 12.11 -2.22 -0.81
C ILE A 206 10.83 -3.05 -0.80
N ASN A 207 10.49 -3.61 -1.95
CA ASN A 207 9.50 -4.67 -2.06
C ASN A 207 10.22 -5.98 -2.38
N ALA A 208 10.07 -6.98 -1.53
CA ALA A 208 10.61 -8.31 -1.75
C ALA A 208 9.58 -9.27 -2.36
N SER A 209 8.30 -8.88 -2.34
CA SER A 209 7.19 -9.71 -2.78
C SER A 209 6.00 -8.90 -3.29
N TYR A 210 5.09 -9.58 -3.95
CA TYR A 210 3.88 -9.01 -4.55
C TYR A 210 2.69 -9.90 -4.25
N GLY A 211 1.62 -9.29 -3.72
CA GLY A 211 0.39 -9.95 -3.35
C GLY A 211 0.33 -10.38 -1.88
N CYS A 212 -0.86 -10.69 -1.41
CA CYS A 212 -1.17 -11.10 -0.05
C CYS A 212 -2.22 -12.20 -0.05
N SER A 213 -2.09 -13.20 0.81
CA SER A 213 -3.06 -14.30 0.92
C SER A 213 -4.35 -13.93 1.63
N LEU A 214 -4.39 -12.76 2.26
CA LEU A 214 -5.54 -12.31 3.03
C LEU A 214 -6.51 -11.52 2.16
N ILE A 215 -7.80 -11.65 2.44
CA ILE A 215 -8.91 -11.00 1.70
C ILE A 215 -9.62 -9.97 2.57
N CYS A 216 -8.85 -9.06 3.15
CA CYS A 216 -9.39 -7.99 3.99
C CYS A 216 -10.22 -7.01 3.16
N ARG A 217 -11.48 -6.80 3.50
CA ARG A 217 -12.44 -5.99 2.74
C ARG A 217 -12.07 -4.51 2.59
N PHE A 218 -11.29 -3.99 3.52
CA PHE A 218 -10.82 -2.60 3.49
C PHE A 218 -9.56 -2.41 2.65
N CYS A 219 -8.86 -3.49 2.29
CA CYS A 219 -7.55 -3.41 1.66
C CYS A 219 -7.66 -3.04 0.19
N PHE A 220 -7.00 -1.94 -0.21
CA PHE A 220 -7.01 -1.47 -1.60
C PHE A 220 -6.02 -2.25 -2.49
N HIS A 221 -5.09 -3.00 -1.93
CA HIS A 221 -4.16 -3.85 -2.68
C HIS A 221 -4.84 -5.00 -3.42
N LEU A 222 -6.10 -5.29 -3.10
CA LEU A 222 -6.91 -6.27 -3.85
C LEU A 222 -6.89 -6.03 -5.35
N GLY A 223 -6.87 -4.76 -5.80
CA GLY A 223 -6.85 -4.41 -7.20
C GLY A 223 -5.47 -4.38 -7.86
N ILE A 224 -4.39 -4.43 -7.09
CA ILE A 224 -3.03 -4.28 -7.59
C ILE A 224 -2.36 -5.64 -7.78
N ALA A 225 -2.79 -6.64 -7.05
CA ALA A 225 -2.19 -7.98 -7.04
C ALA A 225 -2.77 -8.96 -8.08
N GLY A 226 -3.40 -8.49 -9.15
CA GLY A 226 -4.00 -9.33 -10.19
C GLY A 226 -5.42 -9.82 -9.89
N ASP A 227 -6.00 -9.40 -8.78
CA ASP A 227 -7.33 -9.83 -8.32
C ASP A 227 -8.49 -9.12 -9.03
N LEU A 228 -8.22 -8.11 -9.82
CA LEU A 228 -9.24 -7.40 -10.60
C LEU A 228 -9.43 -8.07 -11.95
N ASN A 229 -10.69 -8.24 -12.32
CA ASN A 229 -11.10 -8.55 -13.66
C ASN A 229 -12.05 -7.47 -14.17
N TYR A 230 -12.01 -7.19 -15.47
CA TYR A 230 -12.92 -6.24 -16.09
C TYR A 230 -13.99 -7.02 -16.82
N THR A 231 -15.23 -6.90 -16.35
CA THR A 231 -16.40 -7.50 -17.01
C THR A 231 -17.06 -6.50 -17.94
N SER A 232 -17.58 -6.98 -19.06
CA SER A 232 -18.39 -6.16 -19.97
C SER A 232 -19.81 -6.08 -19.44
N GLY A 233 -20.18 -4.94 -18.87
CA GLY A 233 -21.55 -4.65 -18.43
C GLY A 233 -22.34 -3.87 -19.49
N ALA A 234 -23.64 -3.66 -19.24
CA ALA A 234 -24.53 -2.90 -20.14
C ALA A 234 -24.14 -1.41 -20.28
N LYS A 235 -23.33 -0.88 -19.36
CA LYS A 235 -22.85 0.51 -19.35
C LYS A 235 -21.32 0.64 -19.54
N GLY A 236 -20.65 -0.45 -19.97
CA GLY A 236 -19.20 -0.50 -20.09
C GLY A 236 -18.60 -1.67 -19.30
N ARG A 237 -17.28 -1.63 -19.09
CA ARG A 237 -16.59 -2.65 -18.28
C ARG A 237 -16.66 -2.28 -16.80
N ASP A 238 -17.22 -3.17 -16.00
CA ASP A 238 -17.21 -3.05 -14.54
C ASP A 238 -16.01 -3.81 -13.95
N VAL A 239 -15.59 -3.40 -12.76
CA VAL A 239 -14.53 -4.08 -12.00
C VAL A 239 -15.15 -5.25 -11.23
N GLU A 240 -14.62 -6.43 -11.41
CA GLU A 240 -15.00 -7.64 -10.65
C GLU A 240 -13.82 -8.12 -9.82
N PHE A 241 -14.05 -8.39 -8.54
CA PHE A 241 -13.06 -9.03 -7.66
C PHE A 241 -13.09 -10.54 -7.87
N THR A 242 -11.99 -11.10 -8.33
CA THR A 242 -11.92 -12.54 -8.64
C THR A 242 -11.53 -13.39 -7.44
N TYR A 243 -10.92 -12.82 -6.41
CA TYR A 243 -10.27 -13.50 -5.27
C TYR A 243 -9.16 -14.49 -5.69
N LYS A 244 -8.85 -14.56 -6.98
CA LYS A 244 -7.73 -15.33 -7.48
C LYS A 244 -6.47 -14.48 -7.36
N ARG A 245 -5.59 -14.84 -6.45
CA ARG A 245 -4.36 -14.10 -6.16
C ARG A 245 -3.15 -14.82 -6.72
N GLU A 246 -2.29 -14.06 -7.35
CA GLU A 246 -0.97 -14.53 -7.75
C GLU A 246 0.07 -13.96 -6.79
N ILE A 247 0.52 -14.81 -5.86
CA ILE A 247 1.49 -14.45 -4.86
C ILE A 247 2.87 -14.80 -5.37
N ARG A 248 3.73 -13.78 -5.50
CA ARG A 248 5.06 -13.90 -6.06
C ARG A 248 6.08 -13.20 -5.16
N TRP A 249 7.31 -13.68 -5.18
CA TRP A 249 8.41 -13.11 -4.40
C TRP A 249 9.75 -13.32 -5.07
N HIS A 250 10.67 -12.41 -4.83
CA HIS A 250 12.06 -12.55 -5.20
C HIS A 250 12.73 -13.68 -4.41
N SER A 251 13.75 -14.32 -4.99
CA SER A 251 14.58 -15.26 -4.23
C SER A 251 15.28 -14.54 -3.05
N ALA A 252 15.55 -15.27 -1.99
CA ALA A 252 16.29 -14.74 -0.86
C ALA A 252 17.66 -14.18 -1.28
N ARG A 253 18.29 -14.80 -2.28
CA ARG A 253 19.55 -14.34 -2.85
C ARG A 253 19.43 -12.98 -3.51
N TYR A 254 18.44 -12.79 -4.39
CA TYR A 254 18.22 -11.51 -5.05
C TYR A 254 18.05 -10.36 -4.04
N ILE A 255 17.27 -10.60 -2.98
CA ILE A 255 17.02 -9.60 -1.93
C ILE A 255 18.30 -9.22 -1.21
N VAL A 256 19.07 -10.22 -0.77
CA VAL A 256 20.31 -9.96 -0.03
C VAL A 256 21.36 -9.31 -0.91
N ASP A 257 21.47 -9.68 -2.18
CA ASP A 257 22.38 -9.06 -3.12
C ASP A 257 21.96 -7.59 -3.41
N MET A 258 20.66 -7.31 -3.54
CA MET A 258 20.14 -5.95 -3.70
C MET A 258 20.46 -5.07 -2.48
N VAL A 259 20.27 -5.58 -1.26
CA VAL A 259 20.58 -4.85 -0.03
C VAL A 259 22.10 -4.65 0.13
N THR A 260 22.89 -5.63 -0.24
CA THR A 260 24.37 -5.54 -0.26
C THR A 260 24.82 -4.43 -1.20
N TYR A 261 24.30 -4.42 -2.43
CA TYR A 261 24.53 -3.35 -3.40
C TYR A 261 24.13 -1.98 -2.83
N ALA A 262 22.95 -1.87 -2.24
CA ALA A 262 22.47 -0.61 -1.68
C ALA A 262 23.35 -0.14 -0.51
N ARG A 263 23.83 -1.05 0.34
CA ARG A 263 24.77 -0.74 1.41
C ARG A 263 26.12 -0.24 0.89
N GLU A 264 26.68 -0.91 -0.11
CA GLU A 264 27.96 -0.53 -0.71
C GLU A 264 27.87 0.79 -1.46
N ARG A 265 26.79 1.02 -2.19
CA ARG A 265 26.61 2.20 -3.04
C ARG A 265 26.17 3.44 -2.28
N PHE A 266 25.27 3.28 -1.31
CA PHE A 266 24.61 4.40 -0.61
C PHE A 266 24.91 4.43 0.89
N GLY A 267 25.54 3.39 1.45
CA GLY A 267 25.88 3.31 2.87
C GLY A 267 24.64 3.17 3.77
N ILE A 268 23.62 2.44 3.33
CA ILE A 268 22.39 2.25 4.09
C ILE A 268 22.64 1.45 5.36
N ASP A 269 21.88 1.73 6.40
CA ASP A 269 21.91 1.08 7.71
C ASP A 269 20.53 0.59 8.18
N PHE A 270 19.49 0.87 7.41
CA PHE A 270 18.14 0.34 7.64
C PHE A 270 17.39 0.04 6.34
N VAL A 271 16.64 -1.06 6.32
CA VAL A 271 15.72 -1.43 5.23
C VAL A 271 14.31 -1.63 5.78
N LEU A 272 13.31 -1.00 5.15
CA LEU A 272 11.92 -1.34 5.39
C LEU A 272 11.35 -2.12 4.20
N PHE A 273 10.85 -3.32 4.48
CA PHE A 273 10.08 -4.09 3.52
C PHE A 273 8.64 -3.55 3.48
N LEU A 274 8.28 -2.96 2.33
CA LEU A 274 6.94 -2.39 2.08
C LEU A 274 5.97 -3.40 1.47
N ASP A 275 6.29 -4.66 1.57
CA ASP A 275 5.42 -5.75 1.11
C ASP A 275 4.02 -5.63 1.72
N GLU A 276 2.97 -6.02 1.01
CA GLU A 276 1.61 -6.04 1.54
C GLU A 276 1.52 -6.90 2.80
N ASN A 277 2.24 -8.01 2.81
CA ASN A 277 2.44 -8.87 3.98
C ASN A 277 3.64 -9.79 3.80
N LEU A 278 4.78 -9.42 4.33
CA LEU A 278 6.03 -10.17 4.21
C LEU A 278 5.91 -11.63 4.70
N MET A 279 5.11 -11.88 5.75
CA MET A 279 4.94 -13.22 6.32
C MET A 279 4.14 -14.16 5.41
N THR A 280 3.28 -13.63 4.51
CA THR A 280 2.55 -14.45 3.54
C THR A 280 3.50 -15.29 2.70
N MET A 281 4.56 -14.68 2.19
CA MET A 281 5.53 -15.35 1.29
C MET A 281 6.24 -16.50 2.00
N ASN A 282 6.53 -16.32 3.28
CA ASN A 282 7.15 -17.38 4.09
C ASN A 282 6.23 -18.59 4.22
N SER A 283 4.93 -18.38 4.38
CA SER A 283 3.93 -19.45 4.39
C SER A 283 3.86 -20.18 3.04
N TYR A 284 3.83 -19.47 1.92
CA TYR A 284 3.78 -20.02 0.56
C TYR A 284 5.07 -20.74 0.14
N SER A 285 6.20 -20.38 0.73
CA SER A 285 7.48 -21.05 0.54
C SER A 285 7.71 -22.21 1.52
N HIS A 286 6.67 -22.76 2.12
CA HIS A 286 6.77 -23.80 3.15
C HIS A 286 7.67 -23.39 4.33
N TRP A 287 7.60 -22.12 4.73
CA TRP A 287 8.34 -21.52 5.86
C TRP A 287 9.86 -21.50 5.71
N THR A 288 10.37 -21.49 4.48
CA THR A 288 11.82 -21.50 4.20
C THR A 288 12.37 -20.14 3.82
N TRP A 289 11.59 -19.27 3.20
CA TRP A 289 12.06 -18.04 2.55
C TRP A 289 12.64 -16.99 3.53
N LEU A 290 11.94 -16.63 4.59
CA LEU A 290 12.46 -15.70 5.59
C LEU A 290 13.66 -16.27 6.38
N PRO A 291 13.67 -17.55 6.82
CA PRO A 291 14.86 -18.17 7.34
C PRO A 291 16.07 -18.12 6.41
N GLU A 292 15.88 -18.35 5.11
CA GLU A 292 16.93 -18.25 4.10
C GLU A 292 17.45 -16.81 3.95
N ILE A 293 16.54 -15.80 3.90
CA ILE A 293 16.94 -14.39 3.90
C ILE A 293 17.78 -14.09 5.14
N ALA A 294 17.33 -14.49 6.34
CA ALA A 294 18.05 -14.23 7.58
C ALA A 294 19.46 -14.86 7.58
N GLU A 295 19.58 -16.10 7.10
CA GLU A 295 20.86 -16.79 6.98
C GLU A 295 21.81 -16.11 5.97
N LEU A 296 21.31 -15.79 4.79
CA LEU A 296 22.08 -15.09 3.75
C LEU A 296 22.47 -13.67 4.19
N TRP A 297 21.60 -12.97 4.92
CA TRP A 297 21.87 -11.65 5.49
C TRP A 297 23.09 -11.68 6.44
N ILE A 298 23.12 -12.68 7.32
CA ILE A 298 24.26 -12.89 8.22
C ILE A 298 25.52 -13.25 7.44
N LYS A 299 25.44 -14.17 6.48
CA LYS A 299 26.58 -14.60 5.62
C LYS A 299 27.15 -13.45 4.79
N ALA A 300 26.30 -12.54 4.31
CA ALA A 300 26.71 -11.36 3.57
C ALA A 300 27.33 -10.24 4.44
N GLY A 301 27.46 -10.46 5.75
CA GLY A 301 27.99 -9.47 6.68
C GLY A 301 27.08 -8.25 6.88
N LEU A 302 25.77 -8.39 6.58
CA LEU A 302 24.78 -7.35 6.81
C LEU A 302 24.28 -7.32 8.25
N GLN A 303 24.50 -8.40 9.02
CA GLN A 303 24.05 -8.53 10.41
C GLN A 303 24.53 -7.35 11.25
N PRO A 304 23.63 -6.67 12.01
CA PRO A 304 24.02 -5.61 12.91
C PRO A 304 24.95 -6.09 14.03
N THR A 305 25.99 -5.32 14.33
CA THR A 305 26.95 -5.70 15.38
C THR A 305 26.33 -5.84 16.76
N CYS A 306 25.29 -5.07 17.07
CA CYS A 306 24.55 -5.21 18.33
C CYS A 306 23.87 -6.59 18.46
N ARG A 307 23.36 -7.16 17.33
CA ARG A 307 22.77 -8.51 17.31
C ARG A 307 23.82 -9.60 17.41
N ARG A 308 24.89 -9.47 16.63
CA ARG A 308 26.02 -10.40 16.65
C ARG A 308 26.68 -10.49 18.04
N ASP A 309 26.91 -9.31 18.65
CA ASP A 309 27.64 -9.20 19.92
C ASP A 309 26.69 -9.29 21.14
N ARG A 310 25.40 -9.49 20.92
CA ARG A 310 24.32 -9.57 21.94
C ARG A 310 24.36 -8.41 22.95
N ARG A 311 24.55 -7.21 22.44
CA ARG A 311 24.58 -5.98 23.23
C ARG A 311 23.41 -5.05 22.86
N PRO A 312 23.05 -4.10 23.71
CA PRO A 312 22.08 -3.07 23.35
C PRO A 312 22.49 -2.32 22.08
N HIS A 313 21.51 -1.85 21.32
CA HIS A 313 21.75 -1.01 20.17
C HIS A 313 22.28 0.37 20.62
N ASP A 314 23.26 0.90 19.90
CA ASP A 314 23.83 2.23 20.11
C ASP A 314 24.35 2.84 18.79
N ALA A 315 24.78 4.08 18.83
CA ALA A 315 25.29 4.82 17.67
C ALA A 315 26.56 4.21 17.03
N THR A 316 27.21 3.26 17.69
CA THR A 316 28.39 2.56 17.14
C THR A 316 28.02 1.28 16.38
N CYS A 317 26.75 0.91 16.39
CA CYS A 317 26.26 -0.28 15.70
C CYS A 317 26.49 -0.15 14.18
N LYS A 318 27.10 -1.20 13.61
CA LYS A 318 27.34 -1.34 12.17
C LYS A 318 26.50 -2.50 11.65
N GLY A 319 26.18 -2.46 10.38
CA GLY A 319 25.32 -3.46 9.73
C GLY A 319 24.02 -2.80 9.28
N VAL A 320 23.08 -3.60 8.83
CA VAL A 320 21.79 -3.14 8.30
C VAL A 320 20.67 -3.75 9.12
N HIS A 321 19.96 -2.93 9.86
CA HIS A 321 18.71 -3.32 10.51
C HIS A 321 17.58 -3.36 9.47
N TRP A 322 16.50 -4.06 9.79
CA TRP A 322 15.34 -4.11 8.92
C TRP A 322 14.03 -4.25 9.68
N GLY A 323 12.95 -3.90 9.01
CA GLY A 323 11.57 -4.09 9.46
C GLY A 323 10.66 -4.45 8.30
N GLY A 324 9.45 -4.89 8.59
CA GLY A 324 8.48 -5.25 7.55
C GLY A 324 7.09 -5.46 8.09
N THR A 325 6.15 -5.74 7.18
CA THR A 325 4.76 -6.00 7.49
C THR A 325 4.52 -7.43 7.95
N SER A 326 3.55 -7.63 8.81
CA SER A 326 3.24 -8.92 9.40
C SER A 326 1.74 -9.11 9.64
N HIS A 327 1.34 -10.35 9.85
CA HIS A 327 -0.02 -10.73 10.24
C HIS A 327 0.00 -11.72 11.40
N ALA A 328 -0.93 -11.55 12.34
CA ALA A 328 -0.95 -12.31 13.59
C ALA A 328 -0.94 -13.85 13.42
N THR A 329 -1.65 -14.34 12.39
CA THR A 329 -1.75 -15.80 12.13
C THR A 329 -0.52 -16.40 11.46
N LEU A 330 0.36 -15.56 10.91
CA LEU A 330 1.54 -16.00 10.15
C LEU A 330 2.84 -15.90 10.95
N VAL A 331 2.76 -15.54 12.21
CA VAL A 331 3.91 -15.43 13.12
C VAL A 331 4.12 -16.73 13.89
N ARG A 332 5.39 -17.16 13.95
CA ARG A 332 5.85 -18.30 14.76
C ARG A 332 7.01 -17.88 15.64
N GLN A 333 7.04 -18.33 16.87
CA GLN A 333 8.04 -17.90 17.86
C GLN A 333 9.47 -18.25 17.43
N GLU A 334 9.68 -19.45 16.87
CA GLU A 334 10.99 -19.90 16.39
C GLU A 334 11.50 -19.05 15.21
N LEU A 335 10.58 -18.57 14.36
CA LEU A 335 10.93 -17.68 13.27
C LEU A 335 11.40 -16.33 13.78
N LEU A 336 10.70 -15.75 14.76
CA LEU A 336 11.03 -14.42 15.30
C LEU A 336 12.46 -14.34 15.84
N SER A 337 12.95 -15.39 16.52
CA SER A 337 14.33 -15.44 17.00
C SER A 337 15.34 -15.33 15.85
N ARG A 338 15.13 -16.06 14.76
CA ARG A 338 16.01 -15.99 13.58
C ARG A 338 15.97 -14.62 12.90
N LEU A 339 14.78 -14.02 12.82
CA LEU A 339 14.63 -12.68 12.25
C LEU A 339 15.35 -11.64 13.12
N TYR A 340 15.22 -11.72 14.45
CA TYR A 340 15.95 -10.86 15.38
C TYR A 340 17.45 -10.96 15.18
N ASP A 341 18.00 -12.16 15.12
CA ASP A 341 19.44 -12.38 14.95
C ASP A 341 19.95 -11.79 13.62
N SER A 342 19.16 -11.82 12.55
CA SER A 342 19.54 -11.21 11.26
C SER A 342 19.45 -9.68 11.27
N GLY A 343 18.77 -9.06 12.24
CA GLY A 343 18.66 -7.60 12.34
C GLY A 343 17.23 -7.06 12.26
N CYS A 344 16.22 -7.94 12.26
CA CYS A 344 14.83 -7.48 12.36
C CYS A 344 14.64 -6.73 13.68
N SER A 345 14.23 -5.46 13.60
CA SER A 345 14.04 -4.61 14.77
C SER A 345 12.58 -4.21 14.98
N GLN A 346 11.75 -4.29 13.94
CA GLN A 346 10.33 -3.98 14.02
C GLN A 346 9.49 -4.81 13.06
N LEU A 347 8.25 -5.11 13.46
CA LEU A 347 7.23 -5.72 12.62
C LEU A 347 5.92 -4.92 12.74
N LEU A 348 5.38 -4.51 11.58
CA LEU A 348 4.13 -3.76 11.49
C LEU A 348 2.97 -4.74 11.41
N TYR A 349 2.03 -4.63 12.33
CA TYR A 349 0.86 -5.50 12.41
C TYR A 349 -0.41 -4.71 12.13
N GLY A 350 -1.15 -5.13 11.11
CA GLY A 350 -2.51 -4.72 10.94
C GLY A 350 -3.41 -5.53 11.88
N TYR A 351 -3.57 -5.14 13.13
CA TYR A 351 -4.53 -5.79 14.04
C TYR A 351 -5.96 -5.33 13.79
N GLU A 352 -6.13 -4.10 13.39
CA GLU A 352 -7.34 -3.36 13.05
C GLU A 352 -8.33 -3.24 14.21
N SER A 353 -8.62 -4.33 14.93
CA SER A 353 -9.53 -4.40 16.08
C SER A 353 -9.12 -5.52 17.04
N PHE A 354 -9.61 -5.46 18.28
CA PHE A 354 -9.60 -6.59 19.22
C PHE A 354 -11.01 -7.09 19.54
N SER A 355 -11.98 -6.78 18.67
CA SER A 355 -13.30 -7.40 18.71
C SER A 355 -13.41 -8.49 17.64
N ASP A 356 -13.68 -9.73 18.06
CA ASP A 356 -13.82 -10.87 17.16
C ASP A 356 -14.97 -10.71 16.15
N ARG A 357 -16.01 -9.94 16.50
CA ARG A 357 -17.07 -9.59 15.58
C ARG A 357 -16.55 -8.74 14.42
N ILE A 358 -15.84 -7.68 14.74
CA ILE A 358 -15.23 -6.80 13.74
C ILE A 358 -14.23 -7.56 12.87
N LEU A 359 -13.29 -8.31 13.48
CA LEU A 359 -12.26 -9.07 12.75
C LEU A 359 -12.87 -10.07 11.75
N ARG A 360 -13.94 -10.74 12.14
CA ARG A 360 -14.69 -11.67 11.29
C ARG A 360 -15.37 -10.95 10.13
N ASN A 361 -16.03 -9.82 10.39
CA ASN A 361 -16.72 -9.03 9.37
C ASN A 361 -15.76 -8.36 8.39
N LEU A 362 -14.53 -8.06 8.83
CA LEU A 362 -13.45 -7.57 7.96
C LEU A 362 -12.89 -8.63 6.99
N GLY A 363 -13.14 -9.92 7.24
CA GLY A 363 -12.44 -10.99 6.53
C GLY A 363 -10.94 -11.05 6.85
N LYS A 364 -10.56 -10.59 8.07
CA LYS A 364 -9.16 -10.49 8.49
C LYS A 364 -8.49 -11.84 8.73
N GLY A 365 -9.27 -12.90 8.99
CA GLY A 365 -8.74 -14.25 9.22
C GLY A 365 -7.95 -14.39 10.53
N THR A 366 -8.21 -13.53 11.52
CA THR A 366 -7.58 -13.56 12.85
C THR A 366 -8.61 -13.40 13.95
N THR A 367 -8.18 -13.53 15.21
CA THR A 367 -8.96 -13.27 16.43
C THR A 367 -8.20 -12.31 17.34
N ALA A 368 -8.91 -11.73 18.32
CA ALA A 368 -8.29 -10.90 19.36
C ALA A 368 -7.18 -11.64 20.10
N GLU A 369 -7.40 -12.92 20.44
CA GLU A 369 -6.40 -13.78 21.09
C GLU A 369 -5.14 -13.96 20.24
N LEU A 370 -5.29 -14.23 18.95
CA LEU A 370 -4.16 -14.36 18.02
C LEU A 370 -3.39 -13.05 17.88
N ASN A 371 -4.08 -11.92 17.84
CA ASN A 371 -3.46 -10.58 17.81
C ASN A 371 -2.61 -10.36 19.07
N GLU A 372 -3.15 -10.64 20.27
CA GLU A 372 -2.43 -10.52 21.53
C GLU A 372 -1.23 -11.48 21.62
N ARG A 373 -1.41 -12.72 21.17
CA ARG A 373 -0.35 -13.74 21.15
C ARG A 373 0.81 -13.31 20.25
N SER A 374 0.52 -12.85 19.05
CA SER A 374 1.56 -12.42 18.10
C SER A 374 2.32 -11.20 18.61
N LEU A 375 1.63 -10.26 19.25
CA LEU A 375 2.25 -9.09 19.87
C LEU A 375 3.22 -9.52 20.99
N ARG A 376 2.75 -10.36 21.90
CA ARG A 376 3.58 -10.87 23.01
C ARG A 376 4.85 -11.60 22.50
N TRP A 377 4.69 -12.53 21.56
CA TRP A 377 5.82 -13.27 21.00
C TRP A 377 6.84 -12.35 20.31
N THR A 378 6.37 -11.31 19.65
CA THR A 378 7.24 -10.32 18.99
C THR A 378 8.07 -9.54 20.01
N ILE A 379 7.43 -9.11 21.11
CA ILE A 379 8.13 -8.43 22.24
C ILE A 379 9.13 -9.38 22.90
N GLU A 380 8.74 -10.62 23.20
CA GLU A 380 9.60 -11.65 23.81
C GLU A 380 10.84 -11.95 22.95
N ALA A 381 10.71 -11.88 21.64
CA ALA A 381 11.82 -12.02 20.70
C ALA A 381 12.74 -10.80 20.62
N GLY A 382 12.44 -9.70 21.32
CA GLY A 382 13.18 -8.45 21.26
C GLY A 382 12.92 -7.61 20.00
N ILE A 383 11.86 -7.91 19.25
CA ILE A 383 11.41 -7.16 18.09
C ILE A 383 10.28 -6.23 18.51
N ARG A 384 10.29 -4.98 18.04
CA ARG A 384 9.23 -4.03 18.34
C ARG A 384 7.99 -4.27 17.46
N PRO A 385 6.83 -4.61 18.01
CA PRO A 385 5.58 -4.63 17.25
C PRO A 385 5.07 -3.20 17.06
N ILE A 386 4.61 -2.90 15.85
CA ILE A 386 3.93 -1.64 15.50
C ILE A 386 2.47 -2.00 15.19
N PRO A 387 1.55 -1.87 16.17
CA PRO A 387 0.15 -2.24 15.99
C PRO A 387 -0.61 -1.13 15.26
N ASN A 388 -1.26 -1.47 14.15
CA ASN A 388 -2.21 -0.61 13.48
C ASN A 388 -3.64 -0.99 13.89
N GLN A 389 -4.48 0.01 14.07
CA GLN A 389 -5.87 -0.10 14.47
C GLN A 389 -6.72 0.82 13.61
N ILE A 390 -7.97 0.46 13.43
CA ILE A 390 -8.95 1.26 12.69
C ILE A 390 -10.14 1.56 13.61
N VAL A 391 -10.79 2.69 13.39
CA VAL A 391 -12.06 3.10 14.02
C VAL A 391 -13.03 3.57 12.95
N GLY A 392 -14.32 3.34 13.15
CA GLY A 392 -15.37 3.72 12.19
C GLY A 392 -15.72 2.62 11.21
N PHE A 393 -15.52 1.36 11.59
CA PHE A 393 -16.01 0.21 10.81
C PHE A 393 -17.51 0.34 10.51
N PRO A 394 -17.99 -0.27 9.43
CA PRO A 394 -19.43 -0.25 9.13
C PRO A 394 -20.31 -0.70 10.28
N ASP A 395 -19.91 -1.75 10.98
CA ASP A 395 -20.60 -2.33 12.14
C ASP A 395 -19.98 -1.93 13.49
N GLU A 396 -19.16 -0.88 13.54
CA GLU A 396 -18.58 -0.38 14.79
C GLU A 396 -19.67 0.01 15.79
N PHE A 397 -19.46 -0.41 17.04
CA PHE A 397 -20.29 0.04 18.14
C PHE A 397 -19.44 0.10 19.43
N PHE A 398 -20.01 0.58 20.53
CA PHE A 398 -19.27 0.79 21.78
C PHE A 398 -18.68 -0.49 22.36
N ASP A 399 -19.29 -1.67 22.12
CA ASP A 399 -18.76 -2.96 22.55
C ASP A 399 -17.40 -3.25 21.91
N SER A 400 -17.28 -3.09 20.59
CA SER A 400 -16.02 -3.33 19.86
C SER A 400 -14.90 -2.34 20.23
N ILE A 401 -15.28 -1.10 20.53
CA ILE A 401 -14.36 -0.08 21.05
C ILE A 401 -13.83 -0.48 22.43
N ARG A 402 -14.73 -0.92 23.34
CA ARG A 402 -14.34 -1.41 24.67
C ARG A 402 -13.43 -2.63 24.61
N ASP A 403 -13.72 -3.57 23.71
CA ASP A 403 -12.88 -4.75 23.49
C ASP A 403 -11.44 -4.33 23.16
N SER A 404 -11.28 -3.40 22.21
CA SER A 404 -9.98 -2.89 21.80
C SER A 404 -9.24 -2.18 22.93
N ILE A 405 -9.89 -1.25 23.63
CA ILE A 405 -9.27 -0.51 24.75
C ILE A 405 -8.87 -1.46 25.89
N THR A 406 -9.74 -2.43 26.19
CA THR A 406 -9.45 -3.43 27.24
C THR A 406 -8.22 -4.26 26.90
N ALA A 407 -8.10 -4.69 25.64
CA ALA A 407 -6.93 -5.40 25.15
C ALA A 407 -5.67 -4.51 25.22
N TRP A 408 -5.76 -3.25 24.80
CA TRP A 408 -4.63 -2.31 24.88
C TRP A 408 -4.15 -2.09 26.30
N ASN A 409 -5.09 -1.93 27.26
CA ASN A 409 -4.75 -1.77 28.68
C ASN A 409 -4.04 -3.02 29.23
N ARG A 410 -4.54 -4.22 28.88
CA ARG A 410 -3.95 -5.49 29.32
C ARG A 410 -2.53 -5.68 28.76
N MET A 411 -2.30 -5.29 27.51
CA MET A 411 -1.01 -5.44 26.84
C MET A 411 -0.05 -4.27 27.09
N GLY A 412 -0.49 -3.20 27.72
CA GLY A 412 0.33 -2.02 27.97
C GLY A 412 0.72 -1.24 26.71
N ILE A 413 -0.04 -1.38 25.61
CA ILE A 413 0.20 -0.67 24.36
C ILE A 413 -0.61 0.60 24.24
N GLN A 414 -0.07 1.58 23.53
CA GLN A 414 -0.79 2.78 23.11
C GLN A 414 -0.91 2.79 21.60
N VAL A 415 -2.11 3.05 21.11
CA VAL A 415 -2.41 3.07 19.67
C VAL A 415 -3.21 4.33 19.34
N ILE A 416 -2.93 4.89 18.17
CA ILE A 416 -3.73 5.96 17.58
C ILE A 416 -4.45 5.31 16.38
N PRO A 417 -5.78 5.08 16.48
CA PRO A 417 -6.52 4.44 15.40
C PRO A 417 -6.57 5.30 14.14
N PHE A 418 -6.45 4.67 12.99
CA PHE A 418 -6.80 5.25 11.69
C PHE A 418 -8.32 5.21 11.49
N PHE A 419 -8.85 6.08 10.66
CA PHE A 419 -10.27 6.03 10.29
C PHE A 419 -10.50 5.01 9.17
N ALA A 420 -11.64 4.32 9.25
CA ALA A 420 -12.09 3.44 8.18
C ALA A 420 -12.30 4.26 6.90
N THR A 421 -11.44 4.05 5.92
CA THR A 421 -11.43 4.81 4.66
C THR A 421 -11.73 3.88 3.49
N PRO A 422 -12.80 4.12 2.72
CA PRO A 422 -13.18 3.28 1.60
C PRO A 422 -12.36 3.65 0.35
N TYR A 423 -11.11 3.21 0.30
CA TYR A 423 -10.24 3.47 -0.84
C TYR A 423 -10.75 2.79 -2.11
N PRO A 424 -10.76 3.48 -3.26
CA PRO A 424 -10.99 2.85 -4.55
C PRO A 424 -10.08 1.63 -4.75
N GLY A 425 -10.65 0.53 -5.24
CA GLY A 425 -9.97 -0.76 -5.32
C GLY A 425 -10.15 -1.65 -4.09
N SER A 426 -10.82 -1.20 -3.03
CA SER A 426 -11.23 -2.01 -1.90
C SER A 426 -12.70 -2.47 -2.03
N GLU A 427 -13.06 -3.59 -1.40
CA GLU A 427 -14.45 -4.04 -1.34
C GLU A 427 -15.36 -2.98 -0.67
N TRP A 428 -14.86 -2.27 0.33
CA TRP A 428 -15.61 -1.20 0.98
C TRP A 428 -16.01 -0.08 0.02
N TYR A 429 -15.13 0.33 -0.88
CA TYR A 429 -15.45 1.36 -1.87
C TYR A 429 -16.67 0.96 -2.71
N TYR A 430 -16.69 -0.25 -3.24
CA TYR A 430 -17.79 -0.72 -4.09
C TYR A 430 -19.07 -0.98 -3.29
N THR A 431 -18.94 -1.51 -2.07
CA THR A 431 -20.09 -1.78 -1.19
C THR A 431 -20.79 -0.49 -0.76
N TYR A 432 -20.03 0.56 -0.48
CA TYR A 432 -20.55 1.82 0.04
C TYR A 432 -20.52 2.95 -0.98
N LYS A 433 -20.35 2.65 -2.27
CA LYS A 433 -20.23 3.67 -3.35
C LYS A 433 -21.40 4.65 -3.36
N ASP A 434 -22.62 4.16 -3.24
CA ASP A 434 -23.81 5.03 -3.21
C ASP A 434 -23.78 5.99 -2.03
N ARG A 435 -23.43 5.50 -0.85
CA ARG A 435 -23.30 6.30 0.36
C ARG A 435 -22.16 7.33 0.27
N ILE A 436 -21.05 6.98 -0.37
CA ILE A 436 -19.97 7.91 -0.66
C ILE A 436 -20.48 9.01 -1.59
N LEU A 437 -21.15 8.64 -2.67
CA LEU A 437 -21.70 9.60 -3.64
C LEU A 437 -22.75 10.53 -3.00
N GLU A 438 -23.60 10.03 -2.11
CA GLU A 438 -24.54 10.88 -1.36
C GLU A 438 -23.81 11.97 -0.56
N GLN A 439 -22.71 11.62 0.15
CA GLN A 439 -21.92 12.58 0.91
C GLN A 439 -21.24 13.63 0.02
N TYR A 440 -20.92 13.28 -1.22
CA TYR A 440 -20.32 14.16 -2.23
C TYR A 440 -21.32 14.67 -3.29
N ARG A 441 -22.64 14.56 -3.05
CA ARG A 441 -23.72 15.05 -3.93
C ARG A 441 -23.62 14.51 -5.38
N GLY A 442 -23.14 13.27 -5.52
CA GLY A 442 -22.95 12.60 -6.81
C GLY A 442 -21.62 12.92 -7.50
N ASP A 443 -20.79 13.80 -6.94
CA ASP A 443 -19.49 14.19 -7.51
C ASP A 443 -18.38 13.24 -7.04
N LEU A 444 -18.06 12.25 -7.85
CA LEU A 444 -17.00 11.28 -7.58
C LEU A 444 -15.61 11.91 -7.63
N GLU A 445 -15.40 12.91 -8.48
CA GLU A 445 -14.11 13.57 -8.57
C GLU A 445 -13.82 14.41 -7.31
N ALA A 446 -14.85 15.07 -6.75
CA ALA A 446 -14.72 15.76 -5.46
C ALA A 446 -14.30 14.80 -4.33
N PHE A 447 -14.87 13.58 -4.31
CA PHE A 447 -14.41 12.55 -3.37
C PHE A 447 -12.93 12.20 -3.54
N LEU A 448 -12.45 12.03 -4.79
CA LEU A 448 -11.04 11.72 -5.05
C LEU A 448 -10.09 12.86 -4.67
N LEU A 449 -10.52 14.12 -4.88
CA LEU A 449 -9.74 15.31 -4.49
C LEU A 449 -9.63 15.47 -2.96
N ASP A 450 -10.66 15.03 -2.22
CA ASP A 450 -10.70 15.09 -0.76
C ASP A 450 -10.06 13.85 -0.11
N LEU A 451 -9.84 12.78 -0.87
CA LEU A 451 -9.34 11.51 -0.37
C LEU A 451 -7.90 11.64 0.13
N GLY A 452 -7.77 11.69 1.45
CA GLY A 452 -6.49 11.71 2.15
C GLY A 452 -6.05 10.34 2.64
N ASP A 453 -5.08 10.35 3.51
CA ASP A 453 -4.75 9.17 4.29
C ASP A 453 -5.78 8.93 5.40
N ALA A 454 -5.77 7.74 5.96
CA ALA A 454 -6.72 7.33 6.99
C ALA A 454 -6.52 8.04 8.35
N THR A 455 -5.67 9.05 8.46
CA THR A 455 -5.56 9.92 9.65
C THR A 455 -6.71 10.92 9.75
N LYS A 456 -7.37 11.19 8.61
CA LYS A 456 -8.54 12.07 8.47
C LYS A 456 -9.76 11.28 8.00
N ILE A 457 -10.94 11.78 8.31
CA ILE A 457 -12.21 11.23 7.80
C ILE A 457 -12.46 11.88 6.43
N THR A 458 -12.55 11.05 5.39
CA THR A 458 -12.96 11.49 4.05
C THR A 458 -14.44 11.14 3.83
N ALA A 459 -14.81 9.88 3.95
CA ALA A 459 -16.19 9.42 3.84
C ALA A 459 -16.54 8.50 5.02
N VAL A 460 -17.74 8.65 5.56
CA VAL A 460 -18.23 7.83 6.66
C VAL A 460 -18.95 6.61 6.11
N ILE A 461 -18.45 5.43 6.44
CA ILE A 461 -19.08 4.14 6.13
C ILE A 461 -19.69 3.45 7.35
N SER A 462 -19.47 3.99 8.55
CA SER A 462 -20.10 3.49 9.78
C SER A 462 -21.63 3.64 9.70
N GLU A 463 -22.36 2.61 10.10
CA GLU A 463 -23.81 2.62 10.13
C GLU A 463 -24.35 3.25 11.42
N ASN A 464 -23.53 3.30 12.48
CA ASN A 464 -23.93 3.77 13.79
C ASN A 464 -23.43 5.18 14.13
N PHE A 465 -22.35 5.63 13.52
CA PHE A 465 -21.69 6.88 13.90
C PHE A 465 -21.51 7.81 12.71
N ASN A 466 -21.71 9.10 12.93
CA ASN A 466 -21.34 10.15 11.98
C ASN A 466 -19.88 10.60 12.19
N ALA A 467 -19.42 11.52 11.34
CA ALA A 467 -18.02 11.98 11.36
C ALA A 467 -17.61 12.62 12.69
N VAL A 468 -18.49 13.43 13.29
CA VAL A 468 -18.20 14.13 14.56
C VAL A 468 -18.10 13.13 15.70
N GLU A 469 -19.00 12.15 15.74
CA GLU A 469 -18.99 11.08 16.73
C GLU A 469 -17.73 10.22 16.61
N LEU A 470 -17.31 9.87 15.39
CA LEU A 470 -16.08 9.10 15.16
C LEU A 470 -14.82 9.85 15.61
N LEU A 471 -14.75 11.17 15.40
CA LEU A 471 -13.65 12.00 15.92
C LEU A 471 -13.60 11.94 17.45
N GLY A 472 -14.74 12.12 18.12
CA GLY A 472 -14.84 12.02 19.58
C GLY A 472 -14.50 10.64 20.12
N LEU A 473 -14.99 9.57 19.48
CA LEU A 473 -14.69 8.19 19.85
C LEU A 473 -13.21 7.87 19.71
N ARG A 474 -12.57 8.28 18.59
CA ARG A 474 -11.13 8.10 18.41
C ARG A 474 -10.34 8.75 19.52
N GLU A 475 -10.69 9.98 19.93
CA GLU A 475 -10.04 10.67 21.04
C GLU A 475 -10.20 9.91 22.36
N LEU A 476 -11.41 9.43 22.68
CA LEU A 476 -11.66 8.61 23.87
C LEU A 476 -10.90 7.27 23.82
N MET A 477 -10.72 6.67 22.64
CA MET A 477 -9.90 5.48 22.46
C MET A 477 -8.42 5.78 22.76
N VAL A 478 -7.88 6.88 22.25
CA VAL A 478 -6.48 7.29 22.51
C VAL A 478 -6.25 7.55 24.01
N GLN A 479 -7.22 8.19 24.67
CA GLN A 479 -7.21 8.42 26.11
C GLN A 479 -7.51 7.15 26.93
N ARG A 480 -8.03 6.09 26.31
CA ARG A 480 -8.48 4.84 26.94
C ARG A 480 -9.57 5.06 28.01
N ASP A 481 -10.42 6.05 27.81
CA ASP A 481 -11.44 6.48 28.79
C ASP A 481 -12.72 5.63 28.67
N LEU A 482 -12.66 4.41 29.22
CA LEU A 482 -13.81 3.49 29.26
C LEU A 482 -15.01 4.07 29.97
N LYS A 483 -14.79 4.94 30.97
CA LYS A 483 -15.91 5.57 31.72
C LYS A 483 -16.70 6.49 30.81
N ARG A 484 -16.04 7.41 30.11
CA ARG A 484 -16.71 8.32 29.19
C ARG A 484 -17.34 7.59 28.00
N ILE A 485 -16.72 6.51 27.53
CA ILE A 485 -17.31 5.66 26.46
C ILE A 485 -18.64 5.08 26.94
N ASN A 486 -18.73 4.57 28.19
CA ASN A 486 -19.96 4.03 28.73
C ASN A 486 -21.01 5.12 28.95
N GLU A 487 -20.61 6.29 29.43
CA GLU A 487 -21.52 7.45 29.60
C GLU A 487 -22.06 7.90 28.23
N TYR A 488 -21.19 7.94 27.20
CA TYR A 488 -21.59 8.32 25.86
C TYR A 488 -22.54 7.29 25.22
N GLU A 489 -22.32 6.00 25.40
CA GLU A 489 -23.24 4.96 24.93
C GLU A 489 -24.66 5.15 25.53
N GLN A 490 -24.76 5.46 26.82
CA GLN A 490 -26.06 5.69 27.47
C GLN A 490 -26.81 6.87 26.83
N VAL A 491 -26.11 7.94 26.48
CA VAL A 491 -26.69 9.10 25.79
C VAL A 491 -27.07 8.71 24.37
N TRP A 492 -26.18 8.05 23.64
CA TRP A 492 -26.38 7.65 22.26
C TRP A 492 -27.64 6.77 22.10
N ARG A 493 -27.79 5.74 22.95
CA ARG A 493 -28.97 4.85 22.93
C ARG A 493 -30.29 5.58 23.17
N LYS A 494 -30.30 6.63 23.98
CA LYS A 494 -31.50 7.45 24.20
C LYS A 494 -31.88 8.27 22.96
N THR A 495 -30.92 8.68 22.17
CA THR A 495 -31.14 9.55 21.02
C THR A 495 -31.30 8.79 19.70
N HIS A 496 -30.66 7.61 19.54
CA HIS A 496 -30.60 6.84 18.28
C HIS A 496 -31.36 5.49 18.38
N GLY A 497 -31.63 4.98 19.57
CA GLY A 497 -32.25 3.66 19.76
C GLY A 497 -31.26 2.51 19.71
N GLU A 498 -31.66 1.42 19.04
CA GLU A 498 -30.79 0.22 18.92
C GLU A 498 -29.78 0.39 17.82
N PRO A 499 -28.53 -0.14 17.98
CA PRO A 499 -27.50 -0.08 16.97
C PRO A 499 -27.81 -0.99 15.79
N PHE A 500 -27.37 -0.57 14.62
CA PHE A 500 -27.32 -1.42 13.46
C PHE A 500 -26.03 -2.26 13.49
N ILE A 501 -26.15 -3.56 13.60
CA ILE A 501 -25.02 -4.51 13.59
C ILE A 501 -25.25 -5.52 12.47
N PRO A 502 -24.86 -5.19 11.25
CA PRO A 502 -25.07 -6.06 10.10
C PRO A 502 -24.21 -7.33 10.16
N ASP A 503 -24.78 -8.44 9.71
CA ASP A 503 -24.02 -9.63 9.39
C ASP A 503 -23.55 -9.54 7.93
N PHE A 504 -22.33 -9.10 7.71
CA PHE A 504 -21.77 -8.92 6.38
C PHE A 504 -21.63 -10.21 5.57
N ARG A 505 -21.72 -11.37 6.21
CA ARG A 505 -21.78 -12.67 5.50
C ARG A 505 -23.05 -12.79 4.66
N HIS A 506 -24.08 -12.04 4.97
CA HIS A 506 -25.37 -12.06 4.29
C HIS A 506 -25.80 -10.67 3.79
N HIS A 507 -24.86 -9.70 3.69
CA HIS A 507 -25.19 -8.35 3.26
C HIS A 507 -25.69 -8.36 1.81
N PRO A 508 -26.88 -7.80 1.51
CA PRO A 508 -27.51 -7.89 0.17
C PRO A 508 -26.71 -7.20 -0.95
N ARG A 509 -25.78 -6.31 -0.60
CA ARG A 509 -24.89 -5.63 -1.56
C ARG A 509 -23.62 -6.42 -1.88
N VAL A 510 -23.35 -7.51 -1.16
CA VAL A 510 -22.27 -8.44 -1.50
C VAL A 510 -22.81 -9.51 -2.43
N PRO A 511 -22.37 -9.63 -3.68
CA PRO A 511 -22.88 -10.63 -4.60
C PRO A 511 -22.78 -12.05 -4.01
N ALA A 512 -23.82 -12.87 -4.21
CA ALA A 512 -23.88 -14.22 -3.65
C ALA A 512 -22.69 -15.11 -4.05
N LYS A 513 -22.07 -14.84 -5.20
CA LYS A 513 -20.86 -15.50 -5.68
C LYS A 513 -19.65 -15.15 -4.80
N GLN A 514 -19.54 -13.90 -4.35
CA GLN A 514 -18.49 -13.42 -3.43
C GLN A 514 -18.68 -13.99 -2.02
N LEU A 515 -19.92 -14.12 -1.57
CA LEU A 515 -20.26 -14.75 -0.29
C LEU A 515 -19.81 -16.21 -0.23
N ARG A 516 -19.98 -16.97 -1.33
CA ARG A 516 -19.54 -18.39 -1.39
C ARG A 516 -18.02 -18.52 -1.29
N VAL A 517 -17.26 -17.60 -1.89
CA VAL A 517 -15.78 -17.60 -1.81
C VAL A 517 -15.33 -17.22 -0.41
N LEU A 518 -15.97 -16.25 0.23
CA LEU A 518 -15.68 -15.86 1.62
C LEU A 518 -16.00 -17.00 2.60
N GLN A 519 -17.07 -17.77 2.36
CA GLN A 519 -17.41 -18.95 3.13
C GLN A 519 -16.43 -20.11 2.91
N ALA A 520 -16.00 -20.34 1.67
CA ALA A 520 -15.00 -21.36 1.33
C ALA A 520 -13.62 -21.03 1.88
N ALA A 521 -13.18 -19.76 1.79
CA ALA A 521 -11.90 -19.33 2.35
C ALA A 521 -11.84 -19.41 3.89
N GLY A 522 -12.99 -19.21 4.56
CA GLY A 522 -13.12 -19.42 6.01
C GLY A 522 -13.15 -20.89 6.42
N ALA A 523 -13.51 -21.80 5.49
CA ALA A 523 -13.60 -23.24 5.75
C ALA A 523 -12.35 -24.03 5.33
N GLU A 524 -11.54 -23.49 4.41
CA GLU A 524 -10.36 -24.17 3.85
C GLU A 524 -9.03 -23.88 4.54
N HIS A 525 -9.01 -23.05 5.57
CA HIS A 525 -7.84 -22.94 6.44
C HIS A 525 -8.12 -23.60 7.79
N PRO A 526 -7.90 -24.93 7.91
CA PRO A 526 -7.77 -25.53 9.22
C PRO A 526 -6.54 -24.88 9.85
N ILE A 527 -6.73 -24.22 10.97
CA ILE A 527 -5.65 -23.74 11.84
C ILE A 527 -4.79 -24.97 12.13
N PRO A 528 -3.53 -25.04 11.64
CA PRO A 528 -2.67 -26.13 12.09
C PRO A 528 -2.50 -25.97 13.60
N ALA A 529 -2.76 -27.05 14.33
CA ALA A 529 -2.64 -27.11 15.77
C ALA A 529 -1.25 -26.73 16.28
#